data_6bf5871e01bc8d8828eb9f14a6c6b451
#
_entry.id   6bf5871e01bc8d8828eb9f14a6c6b451
#
_cell.length_a   1.000
_cell.length_b   1.000
_cell.length_c   1.000
_cell.angle_alpha   90.00
_cell.angle_beta   90.00
_cell.angle_gamma   90.00
#
_symmetry.space_group_name_H-M   'P 1'
#
loop_
_entity.id
_entity.type
_entity.pdbx_description
1 polymer ?
#
loop_
_entity_poly.entity_id
_entity_poly.type
_entity_poly.pdbx_seq_one_letter_code
_entity_poly.pdbx_strand_id
1 'polypeptide(L)'
;MGRLYDKAFFGNLIKNADIYYSHVSNDNRSVREKLVDHCVLTMKYAKSISASNGLDGIIKGLIEKSTIGPCDDRLQQMVYQLFWDAIAYHDLGKLNDQFQKKKMKNNQKLKIVRHNLCSNHSLISAYLYLAISVSHLLDKSFTENDEIFLCNVALFMSYSIAKHHSSELGVCENVDFWTNIKFSELSPYISFLNIDMSGDKLEKFNNFLSGIDNAFDYFNDLPKLADHNYPVYALVRLCYSLLTASDYLATAHFMNNWKGIHAGKGFINSVLRAIVR
;
A
#
# COMPACT_ATOMS: atom_id res chain seq x y z
N MET A 1 -2.04 -16.33 -12.07
CA MET A 1 -0.84 -15.57 -12.50
C MET A 1 -0.89 -14.21 -11.81
N GLY A 2 0.11 -13.82 -11.03
CA GLY A 2 0.08 -12.56 -10.27
C GLY A 2 0.16 -11.33 -11.20
N ARG A 3 -0.35 -10.19 -10.72
CA ARG A 3 -0.31 -8.90 -11.43
C ARG A 3 1.15 -8.47 -11.68
N LEU A 4 1.44 -7.97 -12.89
CA LEU A 4 2.75 -7.43 -13.23
C LEU A 4 2.77 -5.93 -12.91
N TYR A 5 3.58 -5.53 -11.94
CA TYR A 5 3.75 -4.13 -11.52
C TYR A 5 4.95 -3.52 -12.24
N ASP A 6 4.79 -3.23 -13.53
CA ASP A 6 5.77 -2.58 -14.38
C ASP A 6 5.44 -1.11 -14.66
N LYS A 7 6.25 -0.46 -15.48
CA LYS A 7 6.03 0.95 -15.87
C LYS A 7 4.70 1.15 -16.61
N ALA A 8 4.30 0.19 -17.44
CA ALA A 8 3.05 0.27 -18.18
C ALA A 8 1.86 0.19 -17.25
N PHE A 9 1.92 -0.69 -16.24
CA PHE A 9 0.90 -0.81 -15.21
C PHE A 9 0.68 0.54 -14.48
N PHE A 10 1.73 1.14 -13.92
CA PHE A 10 1.61 2.41 -13.20
C PHE A 10 1.29 3.58 -14.13
N GLY A 11 1.82 3.58 -15.35
CA GLY A 11 1.49 4.58 -16.38
C GLY A 11 0.02 4.58 -16.77
N ASN A 12 -0.61 3.39 -16.78
CA ASN A 12 -2.06 3.25 -17.01
C ASN A 12 -2.88 3.62 -15.77
N LEU A 13 -2.37 3.37 -14.56
CA LEU A 13 -3.06 3.68 -13.31
C LEU A 13 -3.06 5.18 -12.99
N ILE A 14 -1.95 5.87 -13.22
CA ILE A 14 -1.73 7.26 -12.80
C ILE A 14 -1.89 8.20 -14.01
N LYS A 15 -2.79 9.16 -13.92
CA LYS A 15 -2.94 10.21 -14.95
C LYS A 15 -1.70 11.11 -14.97
N ASN A 16 -1.12 11.31 -16.17
CA ASN A 16 0.11 12.09 -16.34
C ASN A 16 1.27 11.61 -15.46
N ALA A 17 1.47 10.30 -15.39
CA ALA A 17 2.43 9.64 -14.49
C ALA A 17 3.88 10.17 -14.62
N ASP A 18 4.23 10.67 -15.79
CA ASP A 18 5.57 11.19 -16.14
C ASP A 18 5.94 12.51 -15.47
N ILE A 19 4.97 13.27 -14.92
CA ILE A 19 5.24 14.55 -14.26
C ILE A 19 5.55 14.44 -12.77
N TYR A 20 5.37 13.27 -12.14
CA TYR A 20 5.53 13.09 -10.70
C TYR A 20 6.88 12.47 -10.33
N TYR A 21 7.47 12.95 -9.24
CA TYR A 21 8.77 12.51 -8.72
C TYR A 21 8.63 11.96 -7.31
N SER A 22 9.49 11.00 -6.98
CA SER A 22 9.56 10.34 -5.67
C SER A 22 10.70 10.86 -4.83
N HIS A 23 11.89 11.00 -5.42
CA HIS A 23 13.11 11.41 -4.71
C HIS A 23 13.94 12.43 -5.53
N VAL A 24 14.81 13.14 -4.79
CA VAL A 24 15.84 14.04 -5.34
C VAL A 24 17.19 13.51 -4.88
N SER A 25 18.15 13.37 -5.79
CA SER A 25 19.49 12.90 -5.46
C SER A 25 20.19 13.83 -4.46
N ASN A 26 20.91 13.26 -3.51
CA ASN A 26 21.72 14.01 -2.55
C ASN A 26 22.91 14.71 -3.22
N ASP A 27 23.56 14.00 -4.16
CA ASP A 27 24.79 14.48 -4.82
C ASP A 27 24.47 15.54 -5.90
N ASN A 28 23.35 15.35 -6.59
CA ASN A 28 22.93 16.25 -7.65
C ASN A 28 21.42 16.52 -7.58
N ARG A 29 21.02 17.64 -6.98
CA ARG A 29 19.63 18.05 -6.81
C ARG A 29 18.85 18.27 -8.10
N SER A 30 19.50 18.26 -9.26
CA SER A 30 18.81 18.27 -10.56
C SER A 30 18.31 16.89 -10.97
N VAL A 31 18.91 15.82 -10.43
CA VAL A 31 18.51 14.44 -10.71
C VAL A 31 17.36 14.05 -9.80
N ARG A 32 16.26 13.63 -10.41
CA ARG A 32 15.03 13.24 -9.70
C ARG A 32 14.56 11.88 -10.17
N GLU A 33 14.17 11.05 -9.21
CA GLU A 33 13.54 9.76 -9.49
C GLU A 33 12.07 9.96 -9.82
N LYS A 34 11.59 9.36 -10.91
CA LYS A 34 10.17 9.34 -11.23
C LYS A 34 9.42 8.47 -10.22
N LEU A 35 8.20 8.88 -9.86
CA LEU A 35 7.34 8.11 -8.96
C LEU A 35 7.11 6.69 -9.47
N VAL A 36 6.83 6.53 -10.76
CA VAL A 36 6.64 5.22 -11.40
C VAL A 36 7.90 4.36 -11.30
N ASP A 37 9.08 4.95 -11.54
CA ASP A 37 10.35 4.21 -11.47
C ASP A 37 10.59 3.69 -10.05
N HIS A 38 10.31 4.51 -9.04
CA HIS A 38 10.41 4.14 -7.63
C HIS A 38 9.47 3.00 -7.27
N CYS A 39 8.17 3.11 -7.61
CA CYS A 39 7.19 2.04 -7.33
C CYS A 39 7.60 0.71 -7.99
N VAL A 40 8.05 0.75 -9.25
CA VAL A 40 8.57 -0.44 -9.95
C VAL A 40 9.80 -1.02 -9.25
N LEU A 41 10.72 -0.17 -8.80
CA LEU A 41 11.94 -0.60 -8.14
C LEU A 41 11.65 -1.21 -6.77
N THR A 42 10.74 -0.60 -5.98
CA THR A 42 10.27 -1.15 -4.71
C THR A 42 9.66 -2.54 -4.89
N MET A 43 8.81 -2.72 -5.92
CA MET A 43 8.24 -4.03 -6.23
C MET A 43 9.30 -5.07 -6.63
N LYS A 44 10.34 -4.68 -7.38
CA LYS A 44 11.46 -5.57 -7.72
C LYS A 44 12.20 -6.02 -6.47
N TYR A 45 12.48 -5.10 -5.55
CA TYR A 45 13.11 -5.45 -4.27
C TYR A 45 12.21 -6.35 -3.43
N ALA A 46 10.93 -6.04 -3.29
CA ALA A 46 9.98 -6.85 -2.53
C ALA A 46 9.89 -8.29 -3.07
N LYS A 47 9.78 -8.45 -4.39
CA LYS A 47 9.77 -9.77 -5.04
C LYS A 47 11.10 -10.51 -4.84
N SER A 48 12.23 -9.82 -4.95
CA SER A 48 13.55 -10.41 -4.73
C SER A 48 13.76 -10.86 -3.29
N ILE A 49 13.36 -10.03 -2.30
CA ILE A 49 13.39 -10.38 -0.88
C ILE A 49 12.51 -11.60 -0.62
N SER A 50 11.28 -11.59 -1.13
CA SER A 50 10.33 -12.69 -0.98
C SER A 50 10.90 -13.99 -1.54
N ALA A 51 11.43 -13.97 -2.77
CA ALA A 51 12.01 -15.15 -3.40
C ALA A 51 13.23 -15.69 -2.64
N SER A 52 14.15 -14.79 -2.23
CA SER A 52 15.40 -15.18 -1.53
C SER A 52 15.14 -15.78 -0.14
N ASN A 53 14.00 -15.47 0.49
CA ASN A 53 13.67 -15.91 1.86
C ASN A 53 12.49 -16.88 1.90
N GLY A 54 11.96 -17.33 0.77
CA GLY A 54 10.83 -18.25 0.72
C GLY A 54 9.51 -17.68 1.26
N LEU A 55 9.36 -16.34 1.26
CA LEU A 55 8.20 -15.69 1.88
C LEU A 55 6.89 -15.97 1.15
N ASP A 56 6.94 -16.30 -0.14
CA ASP A 56 5.73 -16.59 -0.91
C ASP A 56 4.93 -17.76 -0.32
N GLY A 57 5.62 -18.81 0.12
CA GLY A 57 4.99 -19.94 0.83
C GLY A 57 4.39 -19.53 2.17
N ILE A 58 5.08 -18.65 2.91
CA ILE A 58 4.58 -18.15 4.21
C ILE A 58 3.33 -17.27 3.98
N ILE A 59 3.36 -16.37 3.00
CA ILE A 59 2.22 -15.50 2.64
C ILE A 59 1.01 -16.38 2.29
N LYS A 60 1.17 -17.37 1.41
CA LYS A 60 0.08 -18.27 1.01
C LYS A 60 -0.47 -19.07 2.19
N GLY A 61 0.40 -19.61 3.05
CA GLY A 61 -0.03 -20.34 4.24
C GLY A 61 -0.76 -19.47 5.27
N LEU A 62 -0.39 -18.19 5.41
CA LEU A 62 -1.13 -17.25 6.25
C LEU A 62 -2.49 -16.91 5.64
N ILE A 63 -2.56 -16.72 4.32
CA ILE A 63 -3.81 -16.47 3.61
C ILE A 63 -4.76 -17.65 3.76
N GLU A 64 -4.30 -18.88 3.54
CA GLU A 64 -5.09 -20.09 3.71
C GLU A 64 -5.70 -20.18 5.10
N LYS A 65 -4.93 -19.83 6.14
CA LYS A 65 -5.39 -19.84 7.53
C LYS A 65 -6.30 -18.65 7.90
N SER A 66 -6.25 -17.57 7.14
CA SER A 66 -7.08 -16.37 7.38
C SER A 66 -8.47 -16.48 6.77
N THR A 67 -8.67 -17.35 5.78
CA THR A 67 -9.94 -17.54 5.11
C THR A 67 -10.80 -18.56 5.87
N ILE A 68 -12.09 -18.22 6.07
CA ILE A 68 -13.05 -19.07 6.82
C ILE A 68 -13.88 -19.86 5.82
N GLY A 69 -13.99 -21.17 6.03
CA GLY A 69 -14.84 -22.05 5.22
C GLY A 69 -14.09 -22.86 4.18
N PRO A 70 -14.80 -23.53 3.27
CA PRO A 70 -14.18 -24.28 2.18
C PRO A 70 -13.36 -23.31 1.33
N CYS A 71 -12.12 -23.70 1.10
CA CYS A 71 -11.10 -22.90 0.41
C CYS A 71 -11.62 -22.38 -0.94
N ASP A 72 -12.01 -21.10 -1.00
CA ASP A 72 -12.27 -20.42 -2.26
C ASP A 72 -10.95 -19.84 -2.79
N ASP A 73 -10.41 -20.48 -3.83
CA ASP A 73 -9.20 -20.03 -4.51
C ASP A 73 -9.28 -18.55 -4.95
N ARG A 74 -10.49 -18.06 -5.28
CA ARG A 74 -10.69 -16.65 -5.69
C ARG A 74 -10.50 -15.71 -4.52
N LEU A 75 -11.03 -16.06 -3.34
CA LEU A 75 -10.87 -15.27 -2.11
C LEU A 75 -9.40 -15.18 -1.72
N GLN A 76 -8.70 -16.32 -1.72
CA GLN A 76 -7.26 -16.35 -1.42
C GLN A 76 -6.43 -15.57 -2.43
N GLN A 77 -6.74 -15.70 -3.72
CA GLN A 77 -6.08 -14.91 -4.76
C GLN A 77 -6.30 -13.40 -4.57
N MET A 78 -7.49 -13.01 -4.09
CA MET A 78 -7.77 -11.60 -3.85
C MET A 78 -7.00 -11.08 -2.63
N VAL A 79 -6.94 -11.81 -1.52
CA VAL A 79 -6.09 -11.45 -0.36
C VAL A 79 -4.62 -11.35 -0.76
N TYR A 80 -4.13 -12.31 -1.56
CA TYR A 80 -2.78 -12.27 -2.10
C TYR A 80 -2.54 -11.03 -2.97
N GLN A 81 -3.53 -10.65 -3.77
CA GLN A 81 -3.46 -9.44 -4.59
C GLN A 81 -3.42 -8.18 -3.72
N LEU A 82 -4.29 -8.07 -2.70
CA LEU A 82 -4.31 -6.95 -1.75
C LEU A 82 -2.96 -6.76 -1.04
N PHE A 83 -2.31 -7.87 -0.65
CA PHE A 83 -0.99 -7.84 -0.03
C PHE A 83 0.06 -7.18 -0.94
N TRP A 84 0.15 -7.59 -2.21
CA TRP A 84 1.12 -7.04 -3.16
C TRP A 84 0.75 -5.64 -3.64
N ASP A 85 -0.54 -5.34 -3.76
CA ASP A 85 -1.04 -4.00 -4.07
C ASP A 85 -0.68 -2.99 -2.97
N ALA A 86 -0.68 -3.40 -1.69
CA ALA A 86 -0.27 -2.53 -0.59
C ALA A 86 1.20 -2.07 -0.76
N ILE A 87 2.08 -2.99 -1.16
CA ILE A 87 3.48 -2.65 -1.44
C ILE A 87 3.59 -1.78 -2.70
N ALA A 88 2.83 -2.11 -3.75
CA ALA A 88 2.88 -1.39 -5.03
C ALA A 88 2.41 0.07 -4.91
N TYR A 89 1.39 0.34 -4.09
CA TYR A 89 0.72 1.65 -4.01
C TYR A 89 1.20 2.51 -2.84
N HIS A 90 2.20 2.07 -2.09
CA HIS A 90 2.65 2.73 -0.85
C HIS A 90 2.98 4.21 -1.01
N ASP A 91 3.40 4.63 -2.18
CA ASP A 91 3.89 5.99 -2.48
C ASP A 91 2.96 6.81 -3.39
N LEU A 92 1.76 6.31 -3.72
CA LEU A 92 0.81 7.05 -4.56
C LEU A 92 0.41 8.42 -3.97
N GLY A 93 0.51 8.59 -2.67
CA GLY A 93 0.27 9.89 -2.03
C GLY A 93 1.30 10.96 -2.39
N LYS A 94 2.44 10.61 -2.98
CA LYS A 94 3.40 11.56 -3.56
C LYS A 94 2.85 12.29 -4.80
N LEU A 95 1.68 11.90 -5.32
CA LEU A 95 0.91 12.70 -6.28
C LEU A 95 0.47 14.06 -5.72
N ASN A 96 0.51 14.22 -4.39
CA ASN A 96 0.19 15.46 -3.67
C ASN A 96 1.04 16.63 -4.16
N ASP A 97 0.37 17.72 -4.56
CA ASP A 97 1.03 18.92 -5.09
C ASP A 97 1.95 19.59 -4.07
N GLN A 98 1.62 19.55 -2.78
CA GLN A 98 2.48 20.10 -1.73
C GLN A 98 3.77 19.30 -1.59
N PHE A 99 3.71 17.95 -1.66
CA PHE A 99 4.89 17.10 -1.69
C PHE A 99 5.74 17.42 -2.92
N GLN A 100 5.11 17.45 -4.10
CA GLN A 100 5.79 17.73 -5.35
C GLN A 100 6.47 19.11 -5.36
N LYS A 101 5.81 20.15 -4.88
CA LYS A 101 6.37 21.49 -4.83
C LYS A 101 7.42 21.65 -3.74
N LYS A 102 7.11 21.25 -2.51
CA LYS A 102 7.97 21.51 -1.33
C LYS A 102 9.18 20.57 -1.28
N LYS A 103 8.99 19.27 -1.54
CA LYS A 103 10.04 18.26 -1.42
C LYS A 103 10.76 18.04 -2.76
N MET A 104 10.02 17.90 -3.85
CA MET A 104 10.59 17.57 -5.15
C MET A 104 10.99 18.80 -5.98
N LYS A 105 10.63 20.02 -5.55
CA LYS A 105 10.85 21.26 -6.32
C LYS A 105 10.33 21.14 -7.75
N ASN A 106 9.18 20.51 -7.89
CA ASN A 106 8.55 20.21 -9.16
C ASN A 106 7.85 21.49 -9.70
N ASN A 107 8.29 21.97 -10.86
CA ASN A 107 7.79 23.19 -11.48
C ASN A 107 6.65 22.92 -12.48
N GLN A 108 6.21 21.67 -12.63
CA GLN A 108 5.11 21.32 -13.53
C GLN A 108 3.78 21.91 -13.01
N LYS A 109 2.85 22.13 -13.94
CA LYS A 109 1.49 22.55 -13.58
C LYS A 109 0.74 21.35 -12.98
N LEU A 110 0.64 21.33 -11.65
CA LEU A 110 0.01 20.27 -10.89
C LEU A 110 -1.42 20.66 -10.52
N LYS A 111 -2.31 19.67 -10.44
CA LYS A 111 -3.62 19.84 -9.84
C LYS A 111 -3.47 20.04 -8.33
N ILE A 112 -4.09 21.10 -7.80
CA ILE A 112 -4.02 21.44 -6.38
C ILE A 112 -5.20 20.79 -5.67
N VAL A 113 -4.93 20.08 -4.57
CA VAL A 113 -5.94 19.57 -3.66
C VAL A 113 -5.70 20.21 -2.29
N ARG A 114 -6.71 20.91 -1.78
CA ARG A 114 -6.63 21.55 -0.45
C ARG A 114 -7.02 20.56 0.63
N HIS A 115 -6.12 20.33 1.57
CA HIS A 115 -6.32 19.49 2.76
C HIS A 115 -5.37 19.88 3.88
N ASN A 116 -5.66 19.42 5.10
CA ASN A 116 -4.87 19.72 6.30
C ASN A 116 -3.70 18.75 6.53
N LEU A 117 -3.55 17.70 5.72
CA LEU A 117 -2.51 16.65 5.89
C LEU A 117 -1.11 17.08 5.44
N CYS A 118 -0.95 18.30 4.97
CA CYS A 118 0.32 18.85 4.51
C CYS A 118 1.01 17.95 3.47
N SER A 119 2.29 17.61 3.72
CA SER A 119 3.09 16.75 2.84
C SER A 119 3.10 15.28 3.29
N ASN A 120 2.19 14.86 4.18
CA ASN A 120 2.10 13.47 4.62
C ASN A 120 1.52 12.59 3.51
N HIS A 121 2.40 12.04 2.67
CA HIS A 121 2.00 11.21 1.55
C HIS A 121 1.54 9.81 1.96
N SER A 122 2.02 9.27 3.10
CA SER A 122 1.69 7.91 3.54
C SER A 122 0.20 7.72 3.77
N LEU A 123 -0.46 8.70 4.43
CA LEU A 123 -1.91 8.69 4.63
C LEU A 123 -2.69 8.76 3.33
N ILE A 124 -2.25 9.64 2.42
CA ILE A 124 -2.88 9.78 1.11
C ILE A 124 -2.69 8.49 0.31
N SER A 125 -1.52 7.86 0.39
CA SER A 125 -1.26 6.56 -0.25
C SER A 125 -2.18 5.47 0.28
N ALA A 126 -2.35 5.39 1.60
CA ALA A 126 -3.23 4.41 2.23
C ALA A 126 -4.69 4.59 1.80
N TYR A 127 -5.16 5.84 1.72
CA TYR A 127 -6.48 6.17 1.19
C TYR A 127 -6.65 5.75 -0.28
N LEU A 128 -5.66 6.09 -1.13
CA LEU A 128 -5.70 5.73 -2.55
C LEU A 128 -5.64 4.21 -2.76
N TYR A 129 -4.85 3.52 -1.95
CA TYR A 129 -4.84 2.06 -1.94
C TYR A 129 -6.22 1.49 -1.61
N LEU A 130 -6.90 2.01 -0.58
CA LEU A 130 -8.27 1.60 -0.24
C LEU A 130 -9.24 1.86 -1.39
N ALA A 131 -9.21 3.05 -1.99
CA ALA A 131 -10.08 3.39 -3.11
C ALA A 131 -9.88 2.45 -4.31
N ILE A 132 -8.63 2.15 -4.67
CA ILE A 132 -8.30 1.21 -5.75
C ILE A 132 -8.77 -0.21 -5.39
N SER A 133 -8.49 -0.66 -4.17
CA SER A 133 -8.84 -2.00 -3.71
C SER A 133 -10.34 -2.21 -3.70
N VAL A 134 -11.11 -1.30 -3.09
CA VAL A 134 -12.57 -1.39 -3.04
C VAL A 134 -13.18 -1.30 -4.44
N SER A 135 -12.69 -0.40 -5.31
CA SER A 135 -13.13 -0.37 -6.72
C SER A 135 -12.98 -1.72 -7.40
N HIS A 136 -11.84 -2.38 -7.23
CA HIS A 136 -11.60 -3.70 -7.83
C HIS A 136 -12.44 -4.82 -7.19
N LEU A 137 -12.75 -4.72 -5.90
CA LEU A 137 -13.62 -5.70 -5.22
C LEU A 137 -15.05 -5.61 -5.73
N LEU A 138 -15.55 -4.38 -5.90
CA LEU A 138 -16.92 -4.13 -6.38
C LEU A 138 -17.13 -4.53 -7.85
N ASP A 139 -16.06 -4.69 -8.64
CA ASP A 139 -16.11 -5.22 -9.99
C ASP A 139 -16.23 -6.76 -10.03
N LYS A 140 -16.13 -7.44 -8.89
CA LYS A 140 -16.14 -8.90 -8.78
C LYS A 140 -17.36 -9.36 -8.01
N SER A 141 -17.99 -10.43 -8.48
CA SER A 141 -19.14 -11.04 -7.81
C SER A 141 -18.65 -11.90 -6.64
N PHE A 142 -18.42 -11.29 -5.48
CA PHE A 142 -18.24 -11.95 -4.21
C PHE A 142 -19.56 -12.04 -3.44
N THR A 143 -19.65 -12.91 -2.44
CA THR A 143 -20.74 -12.87 -1.46
C THR A 143 -20.58 -11.65 -0.57
N GLU A 144 -21.65 -11.18 0.07
CA GLU A 144 -21.59 -10.04 1.01
C GLU A 144 -20.56 -10.26 2.12
N ASN A 145 -20.51 -11.48 2.68
CA ASN A 145 -19.53 -11.82 3.72
C ASN A 145 -18.09 -11.77 3.21
N ASP A 146 -17.85 -12.23 1.97
CA ASP A 146 -16.51 -12.18 1.36
C ASP A 146 -16.10 -10.75 1.05
N GLU A 147 -17.04 -9.91 0.58
CA GLU A 147 -16.79 -8.47 0.35
C GLU A 147 -16.41 -7.76 1.67
N ILE A 148 -17.15 -8.00 2.75
CA ILE A 148 -16.85 -7.45 4.08
C ILE A 148 -15.46 -7.91 4.54
N PHE A 149 -15.17 -9.21 4.44
CA PHE A 149 -13.86 -9.75 4.81
C PHE A 149 -12.73 -9.10 4.01
N LEU A 150 -12.85 -9.03 2.69
CA LEU A 150 -11.83 -8.45 1.81
C LEU A 150 -11.64 -6.95 2.02
N CYS A 151 -12.72 -6.20 2.27
CA CYS A 151 -12.65 -4.78 2.61
C CYS A 151 -11.90 -4.58 3.94
N ASN A 152 -12.14 -5.43 4.94
CA ASN A 152 -11.43 -5.40 6.20
C ASN A 152 -9.95 -5.76 6.04
N VAL A 153 -9.61 -6.79 5.25
CA VAL A 153 -8.22 -7.11 4.92
C VAL A 153 -7.54 -5.92 4.24
N ALA A 154 -8.20 -5.28 3.27
CA ALA A 154 -7.67 -4.08 2.62
C ALA A 154 -7.44 -2.95 3.63
N LEU A 155 -8.37 -2.73 4.56
CA LEU A 155 -8.23 -1.72 5.61
C LEU A 155 -6.97 -1.99 6.47
N PHE A 156 -6.75 -3.22 6.92
CA PHE A 156 -5.58 -3.56 7.71
C PHE A 156 -4.27 -3.45 6.91
N MET A 157 -4.27 -3.85 5.64
CA MET A 157 -3.09 -3.66 4.77
C MET A 157 -2.77 -2.18 4.56
N SER A 158 -3.79 -1.31 4.48
CA SER A 158 -3.60 0.13 4.33
C SER A 158 -2.87 0.76 5.51
N TYR A 159 -3.00 0.16 6.71
CA TYR A 159 -2.24 0.58 7.90
C TYR A 159 -0.73 0.40 7.72
N SER A 160 -0.31 -0.68 7.05
CA SER A 160 1.10 -0.87 6.69
C SER A 160 1.62 0.28 5.83
N ILE A 161 0.80 0.77 4.88
CA ILE A 161 1.14 1.91 4.03
C ILE A 161 1.21 3.20 4.87
N ALA A 162 0.20 3.43 5.71
CA ALA A 162 0.15 4.64 6.52
C ALA A 162 1.33 4.78 7.47
N LYS A 163 1.88 3.66 7.93
CA LYS A 163 2.96 3.57 8.91
C LYS A 163 4.35 3.27 8.33
N HIS A 164 4.54 3.12 7.01
CA HIS A 164 5.81 2.65 6.44
C HIS A 164 7.02 3.55 6.71
N HIS A 165 6.79 4.82 7.07
CA HIS A 165 7.83 5.74 7.54
C HIS A 165 7.95 5.83 9.07
N SER A 166 7.19 5.04 9.81
CA SER A 166 7.28 4.97 11.28
C SER A 166 8.35 3.96 11.70
N SER A 167 8.93 4.15 12.89
CA SER A 167 9.91 3.20 13.46
C SER A 167 9.30 1.83 13.75
N GLU A 168 7.97 1.78 13.95
CA GLU A 168 7.23 0.57 14.25
C GLU A 168 5.80 0.65 13.73
N LEU A 169 5.20 -0.50 13.47
CA LEU A 169 3.80 -0.58 13.09
C LEU A 169 2.87 -0.17 14.24
N GLY A 170 3.31 -0.39 15.48
CA GLY A 170 2.50 -0.19 16.67
C GLY A 170 1.42 -1.28 16.83
N VAL A 171 0.60 -1.13 17.85
CA VAL A 171 -0.63 -1.91 18.00
C VAL A 171 -1.72 -1.18 17.25
N CYS A 172 -2.61 -1.89 16.55
CA CYS A 172 -3.74 -1.30 15.81
C CYS A 172 -4.80 -0.64 16.74
N GLU A 173 -4.43 -0.28 17.95
CA GLU A 173 -5.30 0.36 18.94
C GLU A 173 -5.70 1.80 18.58
N ASN A 174 -5.05 2.42 17.60
CA ASN A 174 -5.40 3.76 17.16
C ASN A 174 -6.47 3.71 16.06
N VAL A 175 -7.66 3.28 16.40
CA VAL A 175 -8.90 3.56 15.65
C VAL A 175 -8.96 5.07 15.33
N ASP A 176 -8.53 5.92 16.26
CA ASP A 176 -8.38 7.37 16.10
C ASP A 176 -7.59 7.80 14.86
N PHE A 177 -6.74 6.94 14.34
CA PHE A 177 -5.95 7.25 13.14
C PHE A 177 -6.85 7.44 11.91
N TRP A 178 -7.81 6.53 11.68
CA TRP A 178 -8.73 6.62 10.55
C TRP A 178 -9.93 7.50 10.84
N THR A 179 -10.42 7.52 12.09
CA THR A 179 -11.61 8.31 12.50
C THR A 179 -11.34 9.80 12.48
N ASN A 180 -10.10 10.22 12.72
CA ASN A 180 -9.71 11.64 12.66
C ASN A 180 -9.44 12.16 11.23
N ILE A 181 -9.47 11.29 10.21
CA ILE A 181 -9.25 11.72 8.82
C ILE A 181 -10.57 12.17 8.21
N LYS A 182 -10.61 13.40 7.74
CA LYS A 182 -11.72 13.86 6.89
C LYS A 182 -11.54 13.30 5.48
N PHE A 183 -12.10 12.13 5.23
CA PHE A 183 -12.00 11.46 3.92
C PHE A 183 -12.50 12.32 2.76
N SER A 184 -13.46 13.21 3.01
CA SER A 184 -13.93 14.19 2.03
C SER A 184 -12.81 15.10 1.50
N GLU A 185 -11.78 15.38 2.31
CA GLU A 185 -10.61 16.15 1.89
C GLU A 185 -9.69 15.34 0.96
N LEU A 186 -9.73 14.00 1.04
CA LEU A 186 -8.91 13.09 0.23
C LEU A 186 -9.59 12.62 -1.05
N SER A 187 -10.93 12.65 -1.11
CA SER A 187 -11.68 12.17 -2.28
C SER A 187 -11.22 12.80 -3.62
N PRO A 188 -10.79 14.08 -3.69
CA PRO A 188 -10.28 14.65 -4.93
C PRO A 188 -9.03 13.95 -5.49
N TYR A 189 -8.26 13.23 -4.65
CA TYR A 189 -7.09 12.48 -5.10
C TYR A 189 -7.43 11.28 -5.99
N ILE A 190 -8.63 10.71 -5.87
CA ILE A 190 -9.11 9.64 -6.75
C ILE A 190 -9.04 10.09 -8.22
N SER A 191 -9.27 11.37 -8.49
CA SER A 191 -9.21 11.94 -9.84
C SER A 191 -7.82 11.92 -10.48
N PHE A 192 -6.75 11.66 -9.72
CA PHE A 192 -5.39 11.48 -10.26
C PHE A 192 -5.18 10.06 -10.83
N LEU A 193 -6.11 9.17 -10.58
CA LEU A 193 -6.05 7.78 -11.02
C LEU A 193 -7.02 7.51 -12.17
N ASN A 194 -6.70 6.52 -12.97
CA ASN A 194 -7.56 5.97 -14.01
C ASN A 194 -8.35 4.78 -13.43
N ILE A 195 -9.16 5.04 -12.41
CA ILE A 195 -10.08 4.06 -11.82
C ILE A 195 -11.51 4.58 -11.93
N ASP A 196 -12.44 3.66 -12.08
CA ASP A 196 -13.87 3.99 -12.04
C ASP A 196 -14.33 3.95 -10.58
N MET A 197 -14.58 5.14 -10.03
CA MET A 197 -15.17 5.36 -8.71
C MET A 197 -16.36 6.31 -8.83
N SER A 198 -17.28 6.01 -9.76
CA SER A 198 -18.51 6.79 -10.00
C SER A 198 -19.75 6.04 -9.51
N GLY A 199 -20.83 6.78 -9.30
CA GLY A 199 -22.13 6.20 -8.93
C GLY A 199 -22.08 5.34 -7.67
N ASP A 200 -22.64 4.14 -7.77
CA ASP A 200 -22.79 3.19 -6.66
C ASP A 200 -21.45 2.78 -6.00
N LYS A 201 -20.35 2.76 -6.79
CA LYS A 201 -19.03 2.42 -6.25
C LYS A 201 -18.54 3.48 -5.27
N LEU A 202 -18.73 4.74 -5.60
CA LEU A 202 -18.35 5.84 -4.71
C LEU A 202 -19.20 5.85 -3.45
N GLU A 203 -20.50 5.58 -3.58
CA GLU A 203 -21.41 5.47 -2.44
C GLU A 203 -20.99 4.30 -1.53
N LYS A 204 -20.79 3.11 -2.06
CA LYS A 204 -20.33 1.95 -1.30
C LYS A 204 -18.98 2.20 -0.62
N PHE A 205 -18.05 2.86 -1.30
CA PHE A 205 -16.77 3.23 -0.71
C PHE A 205 -16.93 4.22 0.44
N ASN A 206 -17.76 5.23 0.29
CA ASN A 206 -18.03 6.20 1.36
C ASN A 206 -18.74 5.53 2.55
N ASN A 207 -19.67 4.60 2.31
CA ASN A 207 -20.33 3.82 3.34
C ASN A 207 -19.33 2.93 4.09
N PHE A 208 -18.41 2.27 3.36
CA PHE A 208 -17.32 1.52 3.97
C PHE A 208 -16.45 2.41 4.87
N LEU A 209 -16.04 3.59 4.39
CA LEU A 209 -15.22 4.52 5.17
C LEU A 209 -15.97 5.06 6.40
N SER A 210 -17.27 5.27 6.30
CA SER A 210 -18.10 5.72 7.44
C SER A 210 -18.32 4.61 8.48
N GLY A 211 -18.17 3.36 8.09
CA GLY A 211 -18.30 2.19 8.95
C GLY A 211 -16.97 1.64 9.47
N ILE A 212 -15.88 2.37 9.33
CA ILE A 212 -14.54 1.89 9.74
C ILE A 212 -14.49 1.52 11.23
N ASP A 213 -15.19 2.24 12.10
CA ASP A 213 -15.28 1.90 13.54
C ASP A 213 -15.85 0.49 13.73
N ASN A 214 -16.89 0.13 12.97
CA ASN A 214 -17.49 -1.20 13.00
C ASN A 214 -16.55 -2.30 12.46
N ALA A 215 -15.64 -1.95 11.54
CA ALA A 215 -14.67 -2.90 11.02
C ALA A 215 -13.66 -3.35 12.08
N PHE A 216 -13.28 -2.47 13.00
CA PHE A 216 -12.42 -2.83 14.14
C PHE A 216 -13.20 -3.68 15.14
N ASP A 217 -14.47 -3.40 15.40
CA ASP A 217 -15.34 -4.19 16.26
C ASP A 217 -15.55 -5.60 15.68
N TYR A 218 -15.72 -5.72 14.35
CA TYR A 218 -15.85 -7.00 13.66
C TYR A 218 -14.71 -7.98 14.01
N PHE A 219 -13.48 -7.49 14.17
CA PHE A 219 -12.35 -8.34 14.57
C PHE A 219 -12.24 -8.53 16.09
N ASN A 220 -12.78 -7.63 16.90
CA ASN A 220 -12.78 -7.73 18.36
C ASN A 220 -13.89 -8.65 18.89
N ASP A 221 -15.05 -8.69 18.21
CA ASP A 221 -16.23 -9.45 18.63
C ASP A 221 -16.22 -10.94 18.24
N LEU A 222 -15.12 -11.41 17.65
CA LEU A 222 -15.00 -12.76 17.14
C LEU A 222 -14.12 -13.67 18.02
N PRO A 223 -14.53 -14.00 19.27
CA PRO A 223 -13.75 -14.91 20.12
C PRO A 223 -13.59 -16.31 19.50
N LYS A 224 -14.50 -16.70 18.55
CA LYS A 224 -14.37 -17.93 17.76
C LYS A 224 -13.44 -17.79 16.55
N LEU A 225 -13.00 -16.57 16.23
CA LEU A 225 -12.11 -16.23 15.12
C LEU A 225 -10.70 -15.87 15.57
N ALA A 226 -10.36 -16.02 16.85
CA ALA A 226 -9.01 -15.79 17.36
C ALA A 226 -7.96 -16.52 16.52
N ASP A 227 -8.28 -17.74 16.09
CA ASP A 227 -7.40 -18.54 15.23
C ASP A 227 -7.26 -17.96 13.80
N HIS A 228 -8.23 -17.20 13.31
CA HIS A 228 -8.22 -16.56 11.98
C HIS A 228 -7.70 -15.13 12.02
N ASN A 229 -7.88 -14.39 13.11
CA ASN A 229 -7.38 -13.03 13.26
C ASN A 229 -5.86 -12.97 13.33
N TYR A 230 -5.24 -13.95 14.02
CA TYR A 230 -3.80 -14.02 14.13
C TYR A 230 -3.08 -14.14 12.77
N PRO A 231 -3.52 -15.01 11.83
CA PRO A 231 -2.96 -15.04 10.48
C PRO A 231 -3.07 -13.72 9.71
N VAL A 232 -4.21 -13.01 9.80
CA VAL A 232 -4.38 -11.68 9.18
C VAL A 232 -3.41 -10.68 9.79
N TYR A 233 -3.30 -10.65 11.10
CA TYR A 233 -2.34 -9.79 11.80
C TYR A 233 -0.89 -10.09 11.40
N ALA A 234 -0.51 -11.36 11.35
CA ALA A 234 0.81 -11.78 10.91
C ALA A 234 1.08 -11.37 9.45
N LEU A 235 0.07 -11.49 8.59
CA LEU A 235 0.14 -11.07 7.19
C LEU A 235 0.36 -9.56 7.06
N VAL A 236 -0.34 -8.74 7.85
CA VAL A 236 -0.17 -7.28 7.89
C VAL A 236 1.24 -6.90 8.37
N ARG A 237 1.74 -7.55 9.42
CA ARG A 237 3.12 -7.31 9.90
C ARG A 237 4.17 -7.72 8.88
N LEU A 238 3.95 -8.81 8.17
CA LEU A 238 4.84 -9.25 7.10
C LEU A 238 4.80 -8.25 5.93
N CYS A 239 3.61 -7.76 5.56
CA CYS A 239 3.44 -6.72 4.56
C CYS A 239 4.22 -5.44 4.94
N TYR A 240 4.04 -4.95 6.15
CA TYR A 240 4.76 -3.77 6.67
C TYR A 240 6.28 -3.96 6.61
N SER A 241 6.78 -5.10 7.09
CA SER A 241 8.22 -5.38 7.13
C SER A 241 8.80 -5.47 5.72
N LEU A 242 8.10 -6.15 4.81
CA LEU A 242 8.54 -6.31 3.43
C LEU A 242 8.46 -4.97 2.67
N LEU A 243 7.41 -4.19 2.88
CA LEU A 243 7.26 -2.85 2.31
C LEU A 243 8.39 -1.94 2.78
N THR A 244 8.60 -1.81 4.09
CA THR A 244 9.62 -0.93 4.66
C THR A 244 11.03 -1.30 4.17
N ALA A 245 11.36 -2.60 4.15
CA ALA A 245 12.66 -3.06 3.66
C ALA A 245 12.84 -2.78 2.16
N SER A 246 11.83 -3.01 1.35
CA SER A 246 11.91 -2.83 -0.10
C SER A 246 11.94 -1.36 -0.52
N ASP A 247 11.17 -0.50 0.15
CA ASP A 247 11.19 0.95 -0.07
C ASP A 247 12.54 1.56 0.33
N TYR A 248 13.07 1.17 1.50
CA TYR A 248 14.40 1.59 1.92
C TYR A 248 15.49 1.21 0.90
N LEU A 249 15.45 -0.02 0.39
CA LEU A 249 16.41 -0.50 -0.62
C LEU A 249 16.23 0.21 -1.96
N ALA A 250 15.01 0.49 -2.38
CA ALA A 250 14.72 1.23 -3.61
C ALA A 250 15.23 2.68 -3.50
N THR A 251 14.98 3.34 -2.37
CA THR A 251 15.50 4.67 -2.09
C THR A 251 17.03 4.70 -2.07
N ALA A 252 17.67 3.75 -1.36
CA ALA A 252 19.13 3.63 -1.32
C ALA A 252 19.73 3.34 -2.70
N HIS A 253 19.05 2.53 -3.51
CA HIS A 253 19.45 2.25 -4.89
C HIS A 253 19.55 3.53 -5.73
N PHE A 254 18.50 4.35 -5.70
CA PHE A 254 18.49 5.62 -6.41
C PHE A 254 19.55 6.59 -5.85
N MET A 255 19.61 6.76 -4.51
CA MET A 255 20.53 7.70 -3.86
C MET A 255 22.01 7.37 -4.10
N ASN A 256 22.36 6.08 -4.19
CA ASN A 256 23.74 5.63 -4.40
C ASN A 256 24.02 5.21 -5.84
N ASN A 257 23.07 5.42 -6.75
CA ASN A 257 23.21 5.08 -8.17
C ASN A 257 23.67 3.62 -8.40
N TRP A 258 23.08 2.68 -7.65
CA TRP A 258 23.46 1.26 -7.74
C TRP A 258 23.08 0.68 -9.09
N LYS A 259 23.92 -0.28 -9.55
CA LYS A 259 23.65 -1.06 -10.77
C LYS A 259 23.11 -2.44 -10.38
N GLY A 260 21.88 -2.76 -10.80
CA GLY A 260 21.25 -4.05 -10.53
C GLY A 260 20.62 -4.14 -9.14
N ILE A 261 19.88 -5.24 -8.90
CA ILE A 261 19.14 -5.46 -7.65
C ILE A 261 20.06 -6.16 -6.63
N HIS A 262 20.29 -5.53 -5.50
CA HIS A 262 21.15 -6.03 -4.41
C HIS A 262 20.33 -6.65 -3.30
N ALA A 263 19.59 -7.72 -3.59
CA ALA A 263 18.69 -8.37 -2.64
C ALA A 263 19.16 -9.76 -2.18
N GLY A 264 20.46 -10.06 -2.32
CA GLY A 264 21.04 -11.31 -1.83
C GLY A 264 20.98 -11.44 -0.31
N LYS A 265 20.84 -12.68 0.22
CA LYS A 265 20.72 -12.96 1.66
C LYS A 265 21.74 -12.21 2.53
N GLY A 266 23.00 -12.12 2.10
CA GLY A 266 24.05 -11.43 2.85
C GLY A 266 23.82 -9.93 2.95
N PHE A 267 23.40 -9.29 1.87
CA PHE A 267 23.13 -7.86 1.82
C PHE A 267 21.88 -7.49 2.65
N ILE A 268 20.79 -8.23 2.49
CA ILE A 268 19.55 -8.02 3.26
C ILE A 268 19.82 -8.19 4.75
N ASN A 269 20.52 -9.24 5.15
CA ASN A 269 20.87 -9.44 6.55
C ASN A 269 21.74 -8.32 7.12
N SER A 270 22.63 -7.72 6.32
CA SER A 270 23.42 -6.57 6.76
C SER A 270 22.57 -5.31 6.93
N VAL A 271 21.63 -5.07 6.02
CA VAL A 271 20.68 -3.94 6.09
C VAL A 271 19.72 -4.12 7.26
N LEU A 272 19.10 -5.30 7.41
CA LEU A 272 18.21 -5.57 8.54
C LEU A 272 18.91 -5.44 9.89
N ARG A 273 20.17 -5.89 10.00
CA ARG A 273 20.97 -5.68 11.22
C ARG A 273 21.30 -4.21 11.49
N ALA A 274 21.37 -3.38 10.46
CA ALA A 274 21.61 -1.94 10.61
C ALA A 274 20.34 -1.18 11.02
N ILE A 275 19.16 -1.68 10.62
CA ILE A 275 17.85 -1.08 10.96
C ILE A 275 17.42 -1.45 12.40
N VAL A 276 17.82 -2.65 12.88
CA VAL A 276 17.45 -3.19 14.22
C VAL A 276 18.39 -2.69 15.34
N ARG A 277 19.44 -1.99 14.99
CA ARG A 277 20.33 -1.29 15.94
C ARG A 277 19.92 0.17 16.11
#